data_c9a5b346707ca9be04a766135c224a2d
#
_entry.id   c9a5b346707ca9be04a766135c224a2d
#
_cell.length_a   1.000
_cell.length_b   1.000
_cell.length_c   1.000
_cell.angle_alpha   90.00
_cell.angle_beta   90.00
_cell.angle_gamma   90.00
#
_symmetry.space_group_name_H-M   'P 1'
#
loop_
_entity.id
_entity.type
_entity.pdbx_description
1 polymer ?
#
loop_
_entity_poly.entity_id
_entity_poly.type
_entity_poly.pdbx_seq_one_letter_code
_entity_poly.pdbx_strand_id
1 'polypeptide(L)'
;MTLVIDRGEDETAVAPISQEEIQSILEAVLADEGVERTCYVSVTIATDDEIRAQNLEWRGINAPTDVISLECEYPDDPDLGDDEPCELGDIILAPAFIERQAADFSTTAADEFRIMLVHGMLHLLGYDHLDDEEAQVMEEVENGILAAIATDAPSLTVEFTRHDEDGDAV
;
A
#
# COMPACT_ATOMS: atom_id res chain seq x y z
N MET A 1 -2.18 -14.85 7.47
CA MET A 1 -1.32 -14.09 6.54
C MET A 1 0.14 -14.23 6.94
N THR A 2 1.02 -14.38 5.99
CA THR A 2 2.46 -14.32 6.24
C THR A 2 3.01 -13.04 5.63
N LEU A 3 3.64 -12.23 6.46
CA LEU A 3 4.23 -10.95 6.06
C LEU A 3 5.75 -11.05 6.11
N VAL A 4 6.40 -10.64 5.03
CA VAL A 4 7.84 -10.46 4.98
C VAL A 4 8.11 -8.97 4.86
N ILE A 5 8.83 -8.40 5.82
CA ILE A 5 9.22 -6.98 5.78
C ILE A 5 10.71 -6.90 5.50
N ASP A 6 11.05 -6.25 4.40
CA ASP A 6 12.42 -6.02 3.96
C ASP A 6 12.74 -4.53 4.04
N ARG A 7 14.01 -4.20 4.21
CA ARG A 7 14.47 -2.81 4.29
C ARG A 7 15.28 -2.35 3.08
N GLY A 8 15.35 -3.15 2.05
CA GLY A 8 16.24 -2.85 0.94
C GLY A 8 17.73 -2.94 1.36
N GLU A 9 18.62 -2.54 0.46
CA GLU A 9 20.06 -2.59 0.73
C GLU A 9 20.55 -1.48 1.64
N ASP A 10 19.87 -0.32 1.61
CA ASP A 10 20.18 0.83 2.45
C ASP A 10 19.24 0.87 3.65
N GLU A 11 19.73 0.42 4.79
CA GLU A 11 18.95 0.33 6.03
C GLU A 11 18.64 1.69 6.69
N THR A 12 18.93 2.81 6.02
CA THR A 12 18.60 4.14 6.54
C THR A 12 17.11 4.46 6.46
N ALA A 13 16.37 3.78 5.58
CA ALA A 13 14.93 3.95 5.49
C ALA A 13 14.24 3.29 6.69
N VAL A 14 13.41 4.06 7.40
CA VAL A 14 12.70 3.59 8.60
C VAL A 14 11.23 3.93 8.48
N ALA A 15 10.38 2.92 8.63
CA ALA A 15 8.93 3.12 8.65
C ALA A 15 8.50 3.87 9.91
N PRO A 16 7.52 4.79 9.81
CA PRO A 16 7.06 5.57 10.98
C PRO A 16 6.12 4.80 11.90
N ILE A 17 5.78 3.56 11.56
CA ILE A 17 4.95 2.67 12.39
C ILE A 17 5.67 1.34 12.57
N SER A 18 5.24 0.56 13.56
CA SER A 18 5.87 -0.73 13.87
C SER A 18 5.51 -1.82 12.86
N GLN A 19 6.31 -2.89 12.84
CA GLN A 19 6.02 -4.06 12.03
C GLN A 19 4.69 -4.72 12.42
N GLU A 20 4.41 -4.76 13.70
CA GLU A 20 3.15 -5.31 14.23
C GLU A 20 1.96 -4.51 13.73
N GLU A 21 2.09 -3.18 13.67
CA GLU A 21 1.03 -2.34 13.14
C GLU A 21 0.85 -2.54 11.64
N ILE A 22 1.95 -2.64 10.87
CA ILE A 22 1.89 -2.94 9.44
C ILE A 22 1.11 -4.25 9.21
N GLN A 23 1.45 -5.29 9.95
CA GLN A 23 0.76 -6.57 9.84
C GLN A 23 -0.71 -6.46 10.18
N SER A 24 -1.05 -5.76 11.26
CA SER A 24 -2.44 -5.56 11.68
C SER A 24 -3.26 -4.83 10.61
N ILE A 25 -2.68 -3.83 9.96
CA ILE A 25 -3.34 -3.09 8.90
C ILE A 25 -3.61 -3.98 7.69
N LEU A 26 -2.61 -4.75 7.26
CA LEU A 26 -2.77 -5.65 6.12
C LEU A 26 -3.80 -6.75 6.40
N GLU A 27 -3.82 -7.29 7.60
CA GLU A 27 -4.82 -8.26 8.03
C GLU A 27 -6.21 -7.64 8.07
N ALA A 28 -6.33 -6.38 8.49
CA ALA A 28 -7.60 -5.67 8.50
C ALA A 28 -8.15 -5.48 7.08
N VAL A 29 -7.29 -5.19 6.11
CA VAL A 29 -7.69 -5.09 4.70
C VAL A 29 -8.22 -6.43 4.19
N LEU A 30 -7.51 -7.51 4.46
CA LEU A 30 -7.95 -8.86 4.05
C LEU A 30 -9.29 -9.24 4.69
N ALA A 31 -9.47 -8.92 5.97
CA ALA A 31 -10.71 -9.20 6.69
C ALA A 31 -11.89 -8.39 6.11
N ASP A 32 -11.67 -7.11 5.82
CA ASP A 32 -12.69 -6.25 5.22
C ASP A 32 -13.12 -6.75 3.84
N GLU A 33 -12.18 -7.31 3.09
CA GLU A 33 -12.44 -7.85 1.74
C GLU A 33 -12.91 -9.30 1.75
N GLY A 34 -13.09 -9.88 2.94
CA GLY A 34 -13.60 -11.26 3.07
C GLY A 34 -12.63 -12.33 2.60
N VAL A 35 -11.34 -12.04 2.59
CA VAL A 35 -10.32 -13.00 2.17
C VAL A 35 -9.98 -13.93 3.33
N GLU A 36 -10.33 -15.19 3.19
CA GLU A 36 -10.06 -16.22 4.21
C GLU A 36 -8.83 -17.07 3.90
N ARG A 37 -8.40 -17.05 2.66
CA ARG A 37 -7.22 -17.79 2.20
C ARG A 37 -5.95 -17.26 2.85
N THR A 38 -5.00 -18.15 3.14
CA THR A 38 -3.66 -17.73 3.56
C THR A 38 -2.98 -16.97 2.44
N CYS A 39 -2.48 -15.77 2.74
CA CYS A 39 -1.83 -14.91 1.77
C CYS A 39 -0.42 -14.55 2.23
N TYR A 40 0.47 -14.40 1.26
CA TYR A 40 1.83 -13.91 1.47
C TYR A 40 1.95 -12.51 0.86
N VAL A 41 2.52 -11.60 1.60
CA VAL A 41 2.77 -10.22 1.16
C VAL A 41 4.18 -9.85 1.55
N SER A 42 4.93 -9.26 0.63
CA SER A 42 6.23 -8.67 0.90
C SER A 42 6.09 -7.15 0.99
N VAL A 43 6.62 -6.55 2.04
CA VAL A 43 6.66 -5.10 2.21
C VAL A 43 8.12 -4.67 2.27
N THR A 44 8.52 -3.81 1.36
CA THR A 44 9.88 -3.27 1.29
C THR A 44 9.86 -1.81 1.70
N ILE A 45 10.69 -1.47 2.68
CA ILE A 45 10.89 -0.09 3.14
C ILE A 45 12.14 0.44 2.42
N ALA A 46 11.95 1.38 1.52
CA ALA A 46 12.96 1.82 0.57
C ALA A 46 13.36 3.28 0.76
N THR A 47 14.59 3.61 0.36
CA THR A 47 15.03 5.00 0.21
C THR A 47 14.48 5.59 -1.09
N ASP A 48 14.57 6.90 -1.24
CA ASP A 48 14.17 7.58 -2.48
C ASP A 48 14.92 7.03 -3.70
N ASP A 49 16.21 6.75 -3.57
CA ASP A 49 17.02 6.21 -4.67
C ASP A 49 16.59 4.80 -5.03
N GLU A 50 16.31 3.97 -4.04
CA GLU A 50 15.85 2.60 -4.26
C GLU A 50 14.49 2.57 -4.95
N ILE A 51 13.53 3.37 -4.48
CA ILE A 51 12.19 3.38 -5.09
C ILE A 51 12.21 4.05 -6.47
N ARG A 52 13.10 5.01 -6.70
CA ARG A 52 13.32 5.57 -8.04
C ARG A 52 13.74 4.49 -9.04
N ALA A 53 14.67 3.63 -8.64
CA ALA A 53 15.12 2.53 -9.49
C ALA A 53 13.97 1.57 -9.83
N GLN A 54 13.13 1.26 -8.86
CA GLN A 54 11.94 0.42 -9.05
C GLN A 54 10.91 1.11 -9.95
N ASN A 55 10.69 2.39 -9.77
CA ASN A 55 9.76 3.17 -10.57
C ASN A 55 10.21 3.24 -12.03
N LEU A 56 11.52 3.39 -12.25
CA LEU A 56 12.08 3.35 -13.60
C LEU A 56 11.92 1.97 -14.24
N GLU A 57 12.18 0.90 -13.51
CA GLU A 57 12.10 -0.47 -14.03
C GLU A 57 10.67 -0.86 -14.38
N TRP A 58 9.71 -0.60 -13.50
CA TRP A 58 8.33 -1.10 -13.62
C TRP A 58 7.38 -0.15 -14.34
N ARG A 59 7.65 1.17 -14.32
CA ARG A 59 6.76 2.19 -14.90
C ARG A 59 7.44 3.09 -15.94
N GLY A 60 8.75 2.99 -16.09
CA GLY A 60 9.50 3.85 -17.00
C GLY A 60 9.67 5.29 -16.50
N ILE A 61 9.43 5.55 -15.22
CA ILE A 61 9.51 6.89 -14.61
C ILE A 61 10.77 6.98 -13.77
N ASN A 62 11.71 7.85 -14.15
CA ASN A 62 12.95 8.04 -13.41
C ASN A 62 12.78 9.12 -12.33
N ALA A 63 11.98 8.80 -11.32
CA ALA A 63 11.71 9.69 -10.19
C ALA A 63 11.29 8.85 -8.99
N PRO A 64 11.55 9.31 -7.76
CA PRO A 64 11.00 8.66 -6.58
C PRO A 64 9.48 8.82 -6.53
N THR A 65 8.83 7.94 -5.77
CA THR A 65 7.39 7.99 -5.54
C THR A 65 7.10 7.55 -4.10
N ASP A 66 5.83 7.55 -3.70
CA ASP A 66 5.41 7.15 -2.35
C ASP A 66 5.31 5.64 -2.19
N VAL A 67 4.58 4.97 -3.08
CA VAL A 67 4.32 3.53 -3.01
C VAL A 67 4.28 2.90 -4.40
N ILE A 68 4.78 1.69 -4.49
CA ILE A 68 4.66 0.83 -5.68
C ILE A 68 4.08 -0.50 -5.24
N SER A 69 3.05 -0.97 -5.95
CA SER A 69 2.46 -2.29 -5.73
C SER A 69 2.73 -3.16 -6.96
N LEU A 70 3.31 -4.32 -6.72
CA LEU A 70 3.60 -5.31 -7.78
C LEU A 70 2.73 -6.53 -7.53
N GLU A 71 1.66 -6.67 -8.30
CA GLU A 71 0.70 -7.75 -8.18
C GLU A 71 1.30 -9.08 -8.66
N CYS A 72 0.96 -10.16 -7.97
CA CYS A 72 1.37 -11.51 -8.35
C CYS A 72 0.16 -12.40 -8.61
N GLU A 73 -0.53 -12.82 -7.54
CA GLU A 73 -1.72 -13.65 -7.64
C GLU A 73 -2.89 -12.96 -6.94
N TYR A 74 -4.12 -13.34 -7.33
CA TYR A 74 -5.33 -12.86 -6.67
C TYR A 74 -5.95 -13.99 -5.83
N PRO A 75 -6.52 -13.67 -4.65
CA PRO A 75 -7.08 -14.69 -3.75
C PRO A 75 -8.23 -15.49 -4.35
N ASP A 76 -8.94 -14.92 -5.31
CA ASP A 76 -10.07 -15.51 -5.99
C ASP A 76 -9.72 -16.15 -7.34
N ASP A 77 -8.43 -16.28 -7.64
CA ASP A 77 -7.96 -16.91 -8.89
C ASP A 77 -8.45 -18.35 -8.94
N PRO A 78 -9.23 -18.73 -9.98
CA PRO A 78 -9.75 -20.09 -10.11
C PRO A 78 -8.67 -21.16 -10.31
N ASP A 79 -7.46 -20.78 -10.70
CA ASP A 79 -6.33 -21.69 -10.86
C ASP A 79 -5.68 -22.07 -9.52
N LEU A 80 -5.99 -21.34 -8.43
CA LEU A 80 -5.52 -21.68 -7.09
C LEU A 80 -6.40 -22.77 -6.47
N GLY A 81 -5.77 -23.82 -5.94
CA GLY A 81 -6.48 -24.86 -5.18
C GLY A 81 -7.06 -24.30 -3.87
N ASP A 82 -8.07 -24.97 -3.34
CA ASP A 82 -8.81 -24.50 -2.16
C ASP A 82 -7.91 -24.27 -0.93
N ASP A 83 -6.88 -25.12 -0.76
CA ASP A 83 -5.93 -25.03 0.35
C ASP A 83 -4.61 -24.38 -0.06
N GLU A 84 -4.49 -23.90 -1.28
CA GLU A 84 -3.27 -23.31 -1.78
C GLU A 84 -3.15 -21.85 -1.30
N PRO A 85 -2.01 -21.45 -0.71
CA PRO A 85 -1.82 -20.05 -0.34
C PRO A 85 -1.69 -19.17 -1.57
N CYS A 86 -2.10 -17.91 -1.43
CA CYS A 86 -2.00 -16.91 -2.48
C CYS A 86 -0.80 -16.00 -2.24
N GLU A 87 0.06 -15.87 -3.24
CA GLU A 87 1.12 -14.86 -3.21
C GLU A 87 0.59 -13.56 -3.81
N LEU A 88 0.19 -12.62 -2.95
CA LEU A 88 -0.41 -11.36 -3.40
C LEU A 88 0.58 -10.48 -4.15
N GLY A 89 1.82 -10.42 -3.69
CA GLY A 89 2.85 -9.61 -4.33
C GLY A 89 3.64 -8.75 -3.35
N ASP A 90 4.15 -7.63 -3.87
CA ASP A 90 5.05 -6.75 -3.15
C ASP A 90 4.49 -5.34 -3.03
N ILE A 91 4.68 -4.72 -1.86
CA ILE A 91 4.40 -3.31 -1.63
C ILE A 91 5.72 -2.65 -1.27
N ILE A 92 6.14 -1.66 -2.05
CA ILE A 92 7.38 -0.91 -1.82
C ILE A 92 6.98 0.50 -1.38
N LEU A 93 7.44 0.93 -0.21
CA LEU A 93 7.09 2.22 0.38
C LEU A 93 8.36 3.03 0.64
N ALA A 94 8.33 4.32 0.34
CA ALA A 94 9.43 5.25 0.59
C ALA A 94 9.06 6.22 1.73
N PRO A 95 9.43 5.94 2.99
CA PRO A 95 9.02 6.74 4.14
C PRO A 95 9.45 8.21 4.03
N ALA A 96 10.64 8.49 3.51
CA ALA A 96 11.11 9.88 3.36
C ALA A 96 10.25 10.66 2.38
N PHE A 97 9.87 10.07 1.27
CA PHE A 97 8.95 10.67 0.29
C PHE A 97 7.58 10.89 0.91
N ILE A 98 7.07 9.87 1.61
CA ILE A 98 5.76 9.92 2.29
C ILE A 98 5.75 11.03 3.35
N GLU A 99 6.83 11.21 4.09
CA GLU A 99 6.95 12.28 5.10
C GLU A 99 6.84 13.66 4.47
N ARG A 100 7.51 13.90 3.34
CA ARG A 100 7.39 15.17 2.59
C ARG A 100 5.97 15.38 2.07
N GLN A 101 5.36 14.32 1.53
CA GLN A 101 3.97 14.37 1.04
C GLN A 101 2.98 14.67 2.18
N ALA A 102 3.20 14.10 3.36
CA ALA A 102 2.38 14.35 4.55
C ALA A 102 2.37 15.82 4.93
N ALA A 103 3.52 16.48 4.85
CA ALA A 103 3.62 17.91 5.14
C ALA A 103 2.77 18.74 4.18
N ASP A 104 2.74 18.37 2.90
CA ASP A 104 1.93 19.06 1.89
C ASP A 104 0.42 18.87 2.10
N PHE A 105 0.02 17.75 2.67
CA PHE A 105 -1.39 17.46 2.95
C PHE A 105 -1.81 17.73 4.40
N SER A 106 -0.94 18.39 5.19
CA SER A 106 -1.21 18.75 6.60
C SER A 106 -1.57 17.55 7.48
N THR A 107 -0.91 16.43 7.25
CA THR A 107 -1.06 15.22 8.05
C THR A 107 0.30 14.77 8.61
N THR A 108 0.32 13.70 9.39
CA THR A 108 1.56 13.15 9.95
C THR A 108 2.17 12.11 9.03
N ALA A 109 3.48 11.89 9.13
CA ALA A 109 4.17 10.84 8.38
C ALA A 109 3.54 9.46 8.66
N ALA A 110 3.20 9.18 9.91
CA ALA A 110 2.58 7.91 10.28
C ALA A 110 1.21 7.72 9.62
N ASP A 111 0.37 8.76 9.64
CA ASP A 111 -0.98 8.69 9.05
C ASP A 111 -0.91 8.56 7.53
N GLU A 112 -0.03 9.32 6.87
CA GLU A 112 0.16 9.22 5.42
C GLU A 112 0.71 7.83 5.04
N PHE A 113 1.62 7.28 5.84
CA PHE A 113 2.14 5.93 5.62
C PHE A 113 1.02 4.89 5.73
N ARG A 114 0.13 5.01 6.70
CA ARG A 114 -1.03 4.12 6.84
C ARG A 114 -1.93 4.17 5.62
N ILE A 115 -2.19 5.38 5.11
CA ILE A 115 -2.97 5.59 3.88
C ILE A 115 -2.33 4.86 2.71
N MET A 116 -1.03 5.07 2.50
CA MET A 116 -0.31 4.45 1.39
C MET A 116 -0.23 2.93 1.51
N LEU A 117 -0.11 2.42 2.73
CA LEU A 117 -0.09 0.98 2.97
C LEU A 117 -1.44 0.32 2.61
N VAL A 118 -2.54 0.92 3.06
CA VAL A 118 -3.90 0.44 2.71
C VAL A 118 -4.10 0.52 1.20
N HIS A 119 -3.74 1.64 0.60
CA HIS A 119 -3.83 1.87 -0.85
C HIS A 119 -3.07 0.80 -1.64
N GLY A 120 -1.81 0.56 -1.27
CA GLY A 120 -0.97 -0.45 -1.91
C GLY A 120 -1.55 -1.86 -1.77
N MET A 121 -2.09 -2.19 -0.61
CA MET A 121 -2.70 -3.49 -0.38
C MET A 121 -3.97 -3.69 -1.22
N LEU A 122 -4.79 -2.67 -1.36
CA LEU A 122 -5.98 -2.73 -2.21
C LEU A 122 -5.62 -2.93 -3.68
N HIS A 123 -4.55 -2.31 -4.16
CA HIS A 123 -4.05 -2.58 -5.50
C HIS A 123 -3.65 -4.05 -5.68
N LEU A 124 -3.00 -4.66 -4.69
CA LEU A 124 -2.67 -6.08 -4.74
C LEU A 124 -3.92 -6.97 -4.82
N LEU A 125 -5.04 -6.50 -4.31
CA LEU A 125 -6.33 -7.20 -4.37
C LEU A 125 -7.14 -6.88 -5.64
N GLY A 126 -6.58 -6.09 -6.55
CA GLY A 126 -7.20 -5.83 -7.84
C GLY A 126 -7.92 -4.50 -7.98
N TYR A 127 -7.97 -3.69 -6.92
CA TYR A 127 -8.52 -2.33 -7.05
C TYR A 127 -7.63 -1.45 -7.90
N ASP A 128 -8.26 -0.57 -8.67
CA ASP A 128 -7.56 0.38 -9.51
C ASP A 128 -8.35 1.68 -9.55
N HIS A 129 -7.77 2.73 -10.14
CA HIS A 129 -8.43 4.03 -10.28
C HIS A 129 -8.20 4.61 -11.68
N LEU A 130 -8.40 3.76 -12.69
CA LEU A 130 -8.23 4.14 -14.10
C LEU A 130 -9.30 5.11 -14.59
N ASP A 131 -10.49 5.07 -13.97
CA ASP A 131 -11.57 6.01 -14.26
C ASP A 131 -12.15 6.56 -12.95
N ASP A 132 -13.02 7.57 -13.04
CA ASP A 132 -13.59 8.25 -11.87
C ASP A 132 -14.45 7.32 -11.02
N GLU A 133 -15.15 6.38 -11.64
CA GLU A 133 -16.01 5.44 -10.93
C GLU A 133 -15.18 4.43 -10.12
N GLU A 134 -14.14 3.87 -10.71
CA GLU A 134 -13.21 2.97 -10.02
C GLU A 134 -12.48 3.70 -8.90
N ALA A 135 -12.03 4.93 -9.14
CA ALA A 135 -11.36 5.76 -8.15
C ALA A 135 -12.27 6.02 -6.95
N GLN A 136 -13.53 6.33 -7.19
CA GLN A 136 -14.50 6.57 -6.11
C GLN A 136 -14.74 5.33 -5.28
N VAL A 137 -14.91 4.17 -5.90
CA VAL A 137 -15.08 2.89 -5.19
C VAL A 137 -13.88 2.59 -4.32
N MET A 138 -12.69 2.72 -4.87
CA MET A 138 -11.45 2.48 -4.14
C MET A 138 -11.30 3.43 -2.94
N GLU A 139 -11.58 4.72 -3.13
CA GLU A 139 -11.53 5.72 -2.07
C GLU A 139 -12.51 5.41 -0.95
N GLU A 140 -13.73 5.00 -1.27
CA GLU A 140 -14.72 4.61 -0.27
C GLU A 140 -14.26 3.40 0.56
N VAL A 141 -13.67 2.39 -0.09
CA VAL A 141 -13.13 1.22 0.60
C VAL A 141 -11.95 1.62 1.49
N GLU A 142 -11.03 2.41 0.99
CA GLU A 142 -9.88 2.91 1.76
C GLU A 142 -10.34 3.67 3.00
N ASN A 143 -11.27 4.59 2.85
CA ASN A 143 -11.78 5.39 3.96
C ASN A 143 -12.51 4.52 5.00
N GLY A 144 -13.25 3.52 4.57
CA GLY A 144 -13.90 2.56 5.46
C GLY A 144 -12.91 1.76 6.30
N ILE A 145 -11.85 1.27 5.68
CA ILE A 145 -10.81 0.50 6.36
C ILE A 145 -10.04 1.41 7.33
N LEU A 146 -9.64 2.60 6.89
CA LEU A 146 -8.91 3.55 7.72
C LEU A 146 -9.73 3.98 8.95
N ALA A 147 -11.03 4.20 8.79
CA ALA A 147 -11.91 4.50 9.90
C ALA A 147 -12.00 3.35 10.90
N ALA A 148 -12.00 2.11 10.43
CA ALA A 148 -12.05 0.93 11.29
C ALA A 148 -10.77 0.72 12.09
N ILE A 149 -9.61 1.05 11.53
CA ILE A 149 -8.32 0.88 12.22
C ILE A 149 -7.94 2.11 13.06
N ALA A 150 -8.53 3.27 12.79
CA ALA A 150 -8.26 4.52 13.50
C ALA A 150 -9.08 4.62 14.77
N THR A 151 -8.71 3.87 15.82
CA THR A 151 -9.46 3.87 17.07
C THR A 151 -9.32 5.16 17.87
N ASP A 152 -8.20 5.88 17.73
CA ASP A 152 -7.86 7.05 18.56
C ASP A 152 -7.42 8.28 17.76
N ALA A 153 -7.40 8.21 16.43
CA ALA A 153 -6.97 9.31 15.60
C ALA A 153 -8.16 10.03 14.94
N PRO A 154 -8.06 11.34 14.68
CA PRO A 154 -9.04 12.00 13.83
C PRO A 154 -9.09 11.30 12.47
N SER A 155 -10.24 11.31 11.86
CA SER A 155 -10.52 10.58 10.63
C SER A 155 -9.42 10.76 9.57
N LEU A 156 -8.78 9.66 9.21
CA LEU A 156 -7.92 9.60 8.05
C LEU A 156 -8.82 9.54 6.82
N THR A 157 -8.63 10.45 5.91
CA THR A 157 -9.38 10.45 4.65
C THR A 157 -8.39 10.46 3.50
N VAL A 158 -8.68 9.67 2.48
CA VAL A 158 -7.89 9.62 1.26
C VAL A 158 -8.60 10.44 0.20
N GLU A 159 -7.84 11.27 -0.47
CA GLU A 159 -8.31 11.97 -1.67
C GLU A 159 -7.53 11.40 -2.85
N PHE A 160 -8.20 10.77 -3.77
CA PHE A 160 -7.53 10.09 -4.88
C PHE A 160 -6.74 11.05 -5.78
N THR A 161 -7.07 12.32 -5.76
CA THR A 161 -6.32 13.37 -6.47
C THR A 161 -4.84 13.43 -6.06
N ARG A 162 -4.50 12.90 -4.89
CA ARG A 162 -3.11 12.82 -4.44
C ARG A 162 -2.25 11.95 -5.36
N HIS A 163 -2.86 10.94 -5.93
CA HIS A 163 -2.17 9.98 -6.79
C HIS A 163 -2.06 10.48 -8.22
N ASP A 164 -3.01 11.29 -8.65
CA ASP A 164 -3.02 11.88 -9.99
C ASP A 164 -1.88 12.89 -10.18
N GLU A 165 -1.54 13.62 -9.12
CA GLU A 165 -0.48 14.62 -9.17
C GLU A 165 0.90 14.00 -9.37
N ASP A 166 1.11 12.79 -8.90
CA ASP A 166 2.37 12.09 -9.07
C ASP A 166 2.47 11.37 -10.42
N GLY A 167 1.40 11.38 -11.19
CA GLY A 167 1.33 10.69 -12.48
C GLY A 167 1.52 9.19 -12.33
N ASP A 168 1.20 8.66 -11.16
CA ASP A 168 1.69 7.43 -10.72
C ASP A 168 0.71 6.70 -9.87
N ALA A 169 -0.21 6.25 -10.53
CA ALA A 169 -1.21 5.52 -9.90
C ALA A 169 -0.90 4.04 -10.00
N VAL A 170 -0.42 3.51 -8.99
CA VAL A 170 -0.29 2.07 -8.95
C VAL A 170 -1.48 1.48 -8.32
#